data_7a1a13bb00abadf2e05ec542b4ab36fc
#
_entry.id   7a1a13bb00abadf2e05ec542b4ab36fc
#
_cell.length_a   1.000
_cell.length_b   1.000
_cell.length_c   1.000
_cell.angle_alpha   90.00
_cell.angle_beta   90.00
_cell.angle_gamma   90.00
#
_symmetry.space_group_name_H-M   'P 1'
#
loop_
_entity.id
_entity.type
_entity.pdbx_description
1 polymer ?
#
loop_
_entity_poly.entity_id
_entity_poly.type
_entity_poly.pdbx_seq_one_letter_code
_entity_poly.pdbx_strand_id
1 'polypeptide(L)'
;FSVGSLSEYRDHFIVVGSLSKTYAMTGWRLGFTLGPAPILAAVQKLQSQSTSNPTSIVQKAAITALRGQQQCVEDMRLEYIKLRDHVVKGLRSIPGVKCALPEGAFYVYPNISAFFGRSGMNSASDIASKLLREKHVATVPGEGFGTKDHIRISYATSVAELDRGLERMHKFFDGL
;
A
#
# COMPACT_ATOMS: atom_id res chain seq x y z
N PHE A 1 -6.30 -13.13 -10.33
CA PHE A 1 -6.92 -14.34 -9.76
C PHE A 1 -7.34 -14.07 -8.32
N SER A 2 -8.54 -14.48 -7.96
CA SER A 2 -9.05 -14.42 -6.59
C SER A 2 -9.44 -15.83 -6.13
N VAL A 3 -9.09 -16.22 -4.92
CA VAL A 3 -9.53 -17.48 -4.32
C VAL A 3 -11.07 -17.58 -4.28
N GLY A 4 -11.77 -16.44 -4.19
CA GLY A 4 -13.23 -16.39 -4.25
C GLY A 4 -13.86 -16.86 -5.57
N SER A 5 -13.07 -17.04 -6.65
CA SER A 5 -13.53 -17.63 -7.91
C SER A 5 -13.58 -19.16 -7.89
N LEU A 6 -13.02 -19.80 -6.87
CA LEU A 6 -13.00 -21.26 -6.69
C LEU A 6 -14.28 -21.71 -5.98
N SER A 7 -15.40 -21.75 -6.70
CA SER A 7 -16.73 -22.02 -6.13
C SER A 7 -16.85 -23.40 -5.46
N GLU A 8 -16.10 -24.39 -5.93
CA GLU A 8 -16.03 -25.75 -5.38
C GLU A 8 -15.36 -25.85 -4.00
N TYR A 9 -14.51 -24.84 -3.65
CA TYR A 9 -13.81 -24.77 -2.37
C TYR A 9 -14.34 -23.70 -1.44
N ARG A 10 -15.49 -23.07 -1.73
CA ARG A 10 -16.05 -21.94 -0.97
C ARG A 10 -16.20 -22.16 0.53
N ASP A 11 -16.29 -23.43 0.96
CA ASP A 11 -16.41 -23.79 2.38
C ASP A 11 -15.03 -23.94 3.07
N HIS A 12 -13.91 -23.76 2.34
CA HIS A 12 -12.56 -23.93 2.83
C HIS A 12 -11.77 -22.62 2.95
N PHE A 13 -12.36 -21.48 2.58
CA PHE A 13 -11.69 -20.19 2.67
C PHE A 13 -12.62 -19.07 3.14
N ILE A 14 -12.01 -18.01 3.62
CA ILE A 14 -12.66 -16.75 3.95
C ILE A 14 -12.01 -15.66 3.12
N VAL A 15 -12.82 -14.86 2.44
CA VAL A 15 -12.38 -13.65 1.74
C VAL A 15 -12.70 -12.44 2.60
N VAL A 16 -11.68 -11.68 2.95
CA VAL A 16 -11.83 -10.39 3.66
C VAL A 16 -11.53 -9.28 2.68
N GLY A 17 -12.52 -8.46 2.41
CA GLY A 17 -12.42 -7.33 1.48
C GLY A 17 -12.62 -5.99 2.16
N SER A 18 -12.19 -4.93 1.51
CA SER A 18 -12.32 -3.56 1.99
C SER A 18 -12.62 -2.60 0.85
N LEU A 19 -13.45 -1.60 1.12
CA LEU A 19 -13.71 -0.51 0.18
C LEU A 19 -12.67 0.62 0.30
N SER A 20 -11.81 0.54 1.32
CA SER A 20 -10.87 1.61 1.67
C SER A 20 -9.96 2.03 0.53
N LYS A 21 -9.44 1.08 -0.26
CA LYS A 21 -8.45 1.36 -1.31
C LYS A 21 -9.09 1.42 -2.69
N THR A 22 -9.89 0.42 -3.04
CA THR A 22 -10.54 0.33 -4.36
C THR A 22 -11.43 1.52 -4.67
N TYR A 23 -12.14 2.06 -3.67
CA TYR A 23 -13.08 3.18 -3.84
C TYR A 23 -12.62 4.47 -3.15
N ALA A 24 -11.34 4.56 -2.73
CA ALA A 24 -10.81 5.70 -2.00
C ALA A 24 -11.61 6.05 -0.72
N MET A 25 -12.17 5.02 -0.05
CA MET A 25 -13.08 5.15 1.10
C MET A 25 -12.39 4.82 2.43
N THR A 26 -11.15 5.23 2.63
CA THR A 26 -10.37 4.92 3.86
C THR A 26 -11.04 5.45 5.13
N GLY A 27 -11.57 6.66 5.09
CA GLY A 27 -12.27 7.31 6.22
C GLY A 27 -13.65 6.74 6.52
N TRP A 28 -14.26 6.01 5.60
CA TRP A 28 -15.60 5.44 5.74
C TRP A 28 -15.64 4.18 6.62
N ARG A 29 -14.48 3.58 6.89
CA ARG A 29 -14.32 2.43 7.80
C ARG A 29 -15.21 1.23 7.46
N LEU A 30 -15.24 0.80 6.23
CA LEU A 30 -16.06 -0.31 5.77
C LEU A 30 -15.27 -1.37 5.02
N GLY A 31 -15.53 -2.62 5.40
CA GLY A 31 -15.08 -3.82 4.73
C GLY A 31 -16.18 -4.87 4.75
N PHE A 32 -15.89 -6.03 4.22
CA PHE A 32 -16.80 -7.16 4.19
C PHE A 32 -16.05 -8.48 4.30
N THR A 33 -16.75 -9.51 4.75
CA THR A 33 -16.22 -10.88 4.83
C THR A 33 -17.18 -11.83 4.11
N LEU A 34 -16.65 -12.70 3.28
CA LEU A 34 -17.39 -13.77 2.59
C LEU A 34 -16.80 -15.11 3.01
N GLY A 35 -17.65 -16.09 3.32
CA GLY A 35 -17.19 -17.42 3.75
C GLY A 35 -18.34 -18.28 4.28
N PRO A 36 -18.03 -19.45 4.89
CA PRO A 36 -19.02 -20.37 5.42
C PRO A 36 -19.93 -19.73 6.48
N ALA A 37 -21.22 -19.94 6.39
CA ALA A 37 -22.22 -19.33 7.26
C ALA A 37 -21.97 -19.53 8.77
N PRO A 38 -21.54 -20.71 9.27
CA PRO A 38 -21.26 -20.89 10.69
C PRO A 38 -20.12 -19.98 11.21
N ILE A 39 -19.07 -19.78 10.38
CA ILE A 39 -17.94 -18.91 10.72
C ILE A 39 -18.39 -17.45 10.72
N LEU A 40 -19.15 -17.03 9.70
CA LEU A 40 -19.67 -15.65 9.63
C LEU A 40 -20.60 -15.32 10.79
N ALA A 41 -21.43 -16.29 11.24
CA ALA A 41 -22.27 -16.11 12.41
C ALA A 41 -21.44 -15.88 13.69
N ALA A 42 -20.34 -16.62 13.87
CA ALA A 42 -19.42 -16.41 14.99
C ALA A 42 -18.72 -15.05 14.92
N VAL A 43 -18.26 -14.64 13.73
CA VAL A 43 -17.67 -13.31 13.49
C VAL A 43 -18.68 -12.20 13.84
N GLN A 44 -19.93 -12.33 13.37
CA GLN A 44 -20.97 -11.34 13.65
C GLN A 44 -21.26 -11.24 15.16
N LYS A 45 -21.29 -12.36 15.88
CA LYS A 45 -21.48 -12.38 17.33
C LYS A 45 -20.37 -11.63 18.06
N LEU A 46 -19.10 -11.87 17.69
CA LEU A 46 -17.95 -11.18 18.29
C LEU A 46 -17.97 -9.68 17.93
N GLN A 47 -18.22 -9.35 16.69
CA GLN A 47 -18.27 -7.95 16.21
C GLN A 47 -19.37 -7.17 16.93
N SER A 48 -20.55 -7.75 17.14
CA SER A 48 -21.67 -7.09 17.84
C SER A 48 -21.34 -6.70 19.27
N GLN A 49 -20.41 -7.41 19.93
CA GLN A 49 -19.96 -7.13 21.29
C GLN A 49 -18.70 -6.24 21.36
N SER A 50 -18.05 -5.99 20.24
CA SER A 50 -16.82 -5.16 20.18
C SER A 50 -17.04 -3.82 19.48
N THR A 51 -17.27 -3.83 18.17
CA THR A 51 -17.37 -2.62 17.34
C THR A 51 -18.80 -2.36 16.82
N SER A 52 -19.75 -3.23 17.18
CA SER A 52 -21.14 -3.24 16.71
C SER A 52 -21.22 -3.48 15.19
N ASN A 53 -21.43 -2.44 14.41
CA ASN A 53 -21.54 -2.53 12.96
C ASN A 53 -21.17 -1.19 12.29
N PRO A 54 -20.84 -1.17 10.99
CA PRO A 54 -20.71 0.07 10.24
C PRO A 54 -22.00 0.88 10.27
N THR A 55 -21.87 2.21 10.22
CA THR A 55 -23.05 3.09 10.22
C THR A 55 -23.94 2.85 9.00
N SER A 56 -25.25 3.05 9.13
CA SER A 56 -26.21 2.83 8.04
C SER A 56 -25.94 3.68 6.80
N ILE A 57 -25.48 4.91 6.99
CA ILE A 57 -25.08 5.83 5.91
C ILE A 57 -23.94 5.22 5.10
N VAL A 58 -22.92 4.68 5.77
CA VAL A 58 -21.76 4.06 5.13
C VAL A 58 -22.14 2.78 4.38
N GLN A 59 -23.04 1.96 4.97
CA GLN A 59 -23.56 0.78 4.28
C GLN A 59 -24.30 1.16 3.00
N LYS A 60 -25.09 2.24 3.03
CA LYS A 60 -25.81 2.77 1.85
C LYS A 60 -24.82 3.23 0.77
N ALA A 61 -23.78 3.98 1.15
CA ALA A 61 -22.70 4.40 0.24
C ALA A 61 -21.98 3.21 -0.40
N ALA A 62 -21.73 2.14 0.37
CA ALA A 62 -21.13 0.91 -0.13
C ALA A 62 -21.96 0.22 -1.22
N ILE A 63 -23.29 0.22 -1.09
CA ILE A 63 -24.18 -0.32 -2.13
C ILE A 63 -23.98 0.43 -3.44
N THR A 64 -23.89 1.75 -3.39
CA THR A 64 -23.63 2.59 -4.56
C THR A 64 -22.25 2.32 -5.15
N ALA A 65 -21.22 2.22 -4.32
CA ALA A 65 -19.86 1.90 -4.77
C ALA A 65 -19.77 0.53 -5.47
N LEU A 66 -20.40 -0.50 -4.90
CA LEU A 66 -20.32 -1.87 -5.42
C LEU A 66 -21.24 -2.12 -6.64
N ARG A 67 -22.40 -1.46 -6.72
CA ARG A 67 -23.39 -1.65 -7.78
C ARG A 67 -23.34 -0.60 -8.87
N GLY A 68 -22.72 0.54 -8.61
CA GLY A 68 -22.58 1.63 -9.56
C GLY A 68 -21.60 1.33 -10.70
N GLN A 69 -21.44 2.28 -11.59
CA GLN A 69 -20.45 2.19 -12.66
C GLN A 69 -19.04 2.11 -12.08
N GLN A 70 -18.24 1.17 -12.57
CA GLN A 70 -16.88 0.91 -12.08
C GLN A 70 -15.81 1.75 -12.81
N GLN A 71 -16.21 2.65 -13.71
CA GLN A 71 -15.26 3.45 -14.48
C GLN A 71 -14.30 4.27 -13.59
N CYS A 72 -14.80 4.81 -12.49
CA CYS A 72 -13.96 5.56 -11.55
C CYS A 72 -12.82 4.71 -10.93
N VAL A 73 -13.04 3.40 -10.74
CA VAL A 73 -12.00 2.48 -10.26
C VAL A 73 -10.94 2.27 -11.34
N GLU A 74 -11.38 2.09 -12.59
CA GLU A 74 -10.46 1.91 -13.72
C GLU A 74 -9.65 3.19 -13.99
N ASP A 75 -10.27 4.35 -13.95
CA ASP A 75 -9.59 5.63 -14.10
C ASP A 75 -8.50 5.83 -13.04
N MET A 76 -8.81 5.56 -11.76
CA MET A 76 -7.83 5.58 -10.68
C MET A 76 -6.71 4.55 -10.90
N ARG A 77 -7.03 3.35 -11.35
CA ARG A 77 -6.03 2.31 -11.63
C ARG A 77 -5.06 2.75 -12.72
N LEU A 78 -5.55 3.34 -13.80
CA LEU A 78 -4.72 3.85 -14.90
C LEU A 78 -3.83 5.00 -14.43
N GLU A 79 -4.33 5.88 -13.59
CA GLU A 79 -3.52 6.95 -13.00
C GLU A 79 -2.41 6.39 -12.09
N TYR A 80 -2.73 5.41 -11.24
CA TYR A 80 -1.72 4.73 -10.41
C TYR A 80 -0.64 4.01 -11.23
N ILE A 81 -0.95 3.49 -12.41
CA ILE A 81 0.07 2.92 -13.32
C ILE A 81 1.07 4.00 -13.74
N LYS A 82 0.61 5.20 -14.12
CA LYS A 82 1.49 6.31 -14.51
C LYS A 82 2.39 6.73 -13.34
N LEU A 83 1.81 6.90 -12.15
CA LEU A 83 2.56 7.24 -10.93
C LEU A 83 3.59 6.17 -10.57
N ARG A 84 3.23 4.89 -10.69
CA ARG A 84 4.13 3.76 -10.49
C ARG A 84 5.33 3.82 -11.42
N ASP A 85 5.07 3.96 -12.71
CA ASP A 85 6.12 3.97 -13.74
C ASP A 85 7.05 5.17 -13.55
N HIS A 86 6.49 6.32 -13.19
CA HIS A 86 7.22 7.53 -12.88
C HIS A 86 8.16 7.35 -11.67
N VAL A 87 7.66 6.85 -10.54
CA VAL A 87 8.47 6.68 -9.33
C VAL A 87 9.53 5.59 -9.50
N VAL A 88 9.20 4.49 -10.19
CA VAL A 88 10.17 3.41 -10.45
C VAL A 88 11.30 3.91 -11.34
N LYS A 89 10.99 4.70 -12.40
CA LYS A 89 12.00 5.33 -13.24
C LYS A 89 12.91 6.25 -12.43
N GLY A 90 12.34 7.11 -11.58
CA GLY A 90 13.10 8.02 -10.74
C GLY A 90 13.99 7.30 -9.72
N LEU A 91 13.50 6.24 -9.07
CA LEU A 91 14.31 5.45 -8.14
C LEU A 91 15.45 4.70 -8.83
N ARG A 92 15.20 4.13 -10.02
CA ARG A 92 16.23 3.41 -10.79
C ARG A 92 17.32 4.32 -11.35
N SER A 93 17.09 5.62 -11.43
CA SER A 93 18.12 6.59 -11.83
C SER A 93 19.10 6.93 -10.69
N ILE A 94 18.81 6.54 -9.43
CA ILE A 94 19.74 6.68 -8.32
C ILE A 94 20.76 5.54 -8.37
N PRO A 95 22.07 5.80 -8.57
CA PRO A 95 23.08 4.76 -8.60
C PRO A 95 23.09 3.95 -7.29
N GLY A 96 23.01 2.62 -7.39
CA GLY A 96 22.97 1.73 -6.24
C GLY A 96 21.57 1.35 -5.75
N VAL A 97 20.51 2.05 -6.13
CA VAL A 97 19.14 1.67 -5.84
C VAL A 97 18.65 0.62 -6.84
N LYS A 98 18.09 -0.48 -6.35
CA LYS A 98 17.43 -1.50 -7.19
C LYS A 98 15.95 -1.54 -6.85
N CYS A 99 15.09 -1.34 -7.85
CA CYS A 99 13.65 -1.32 -7.65
C CYS A 99 12.95 -2.24 -8.65
N ALA A 100 12.26 -3.27 -8.14
CA ALA A 100 11.37 -4.08 -8.95
C ALA A 100 10.13 -3.26 -9.35
N LEU A 101 9.58 -3.53 -10.52
CA LEU A 101 8.30 -2.95 -10.93
C LEU A 101 7.17 -3.68 -10.16
N PRO A 102 6.39 -3.00 -9.31
CA PRO A 102 5.29 -3.66 -8.61
C PRO A 102 4.11 -3.91 -9.54
N GLU A 103 3.49 -5.09 -9.39
CA GLU A 103 2.30 -5.49 -10.16
C GLU A 103 0.98 -5.09 -9.48
N GLY A 104 1.03 -4.61 -8.24
CA GLY A 104 -0.14 -4.22 -7.47
C GLY A 104 0.18 -3.25 -6.34
N ALA A 105 -0.86 -2.87 -5.59
CA ALA A 105 -0.81 -1.86 -4.54
C ALA A 105 -0.37 -0.47 -5.06
N PHE A 106 0.01 0.41 -4.16
CA PHE A 106 0.54 1.77 -4.45
C PHE A 106 1.84 2.02 -3.69
N TYR A 107 2.66 0.97 -3.57
CA TYR A 107 3.97 1.02 -2.94
C TYR A 107 5.05 0.53 -3.89
N VAL A 108 6.22 1.16 -3.83
CA VAL A 108 7.48 0.61 -4.33
C VAL A 108 8.34 0.15 -3.16
N TYR A 109 9.21 -0.83 -3.42
CA TYR A 109 10.02 -1.46 -2.38
C TYR A 109 11.48 -1.61 -2.86
N PRO A 110 12.20 -0.47 -3.01
CA PRO A 110 13.58 -0.48 -3.47
C PRO A 110 14.54 -1.09 -2.45
N ASN A 111 15.49 -1.88 -2.96
CA ASN A 111 16.66 -2.32 -2.25
C ASN A 111 17.69 -1.18 -2.20
N ILE A 112 18.22 -0.93 -1.00
CA ILE A 112 19.15 0.15 -0.70
C ILE A 112 20.43 -0.36 -0.02
N SER A 113 20.69 -1.66 -0.08
CA SER A 113 21.85 -2.29 0.59
C SER A 113 23.20 -1.74 0.12
N ALA A 114 23.27 -1.19 -1.11
CA ALA A 114 24.49 -0.58 -1.64
C ALA A 114 25.00 0.63 -0.83
N PHE A 115 24.17 1.19 0.05
CA PHE A 115 24.52 2.34 0.88
C PHE A 115 24.89 1.95 2.33
N PHE A 116 24.78 0.68 2.69
CA PHE A 116 25.18 0.23 4.02
C PHE A 116 26.69 0.32 4.22
N GLY A 117 27.09 0.67 5.44
CA GLY A 117 28.49 0.95 5.78
C GLY A 117 28.96 2.37 5.41
N ARG A 118 28.17 3.16 4.68
CA ARG A 118 28.51 4.54 4.32
C ARG A 118 27.94 5.52 5.35
N SER A 119 28.72 6.50 5.74
CA SER A 119 28.30 7.60 6.65
C SER A 119 27.53 7.13 7.90
N GLY A 120 27.86 5.94 8.42
CA GLY A 120 27.21 5.34 9.59
C GLY A 120 25.87 4.69 9.34
N MET A 121 25.45 4.51 8.07
CA MET A 121 24.19 3.83 7.70
C MET A 121 24.40 2.32 7.66
N ASN A 122 23.88 1.58 8.64
CA ASN A 122 24.08 0.13 8.75
C ASN A 122 22.77 -0.67 8.53
N SER A 123 21.64 0.02 8.42
CA SER A 123 20.31 -0.59 8.29
C SER A 123 19.37 0.27 7.46
N ALA A 124 18.26 -0.31 7.01
CA ALA A 124 17.19 0.43 6.37
C ALA A 124 16.53 1.43 7.34
N SER A 125 16.50 1.10 8.62
CA SER A 125 16.01 2.00 9.68
C SER A 125 16.87 3.25 9.84
N ASP A 126 18.21 3.13 9.75
CA ASP A 126 19.12 4.28 9.80
C ASP A 126 18.85 5.22 8.62
N ILE A 127 18.79 4.66 7.41
CA ILE A 127 18.52 5.41 6.17
C ILE A 127 17.14 6.09 6.24
N ALA A 128 16.10 5.37 6.62
CA ALA A 128 14.74 5.92 6.73
C ALA A 128 14.67 7.05 7.75
N SER A 129 15.33 6.89 8.90
CA SER A 129 15.40 7.92 9.95
C SER A 129 16.13 9.18 9.48
N LYS A 130 17.23 9.01 8.75
CA LYS A 130 18.03 10.13 8.25
C LYS A 130 17.34 10.84 7.09
N LEU A 131 16.72 10.10 6.17
CA LEU A 131 15.86 10.65 5.11
C LEU A 131 14.74 11.53 5.70
N LEU A 132 14.08 11.05 6.76
CA LEU A 132 13.02 11.82 7.39
C LEU A 132 13.56 13.11 8.05
N ARG A 133 14.64 13.01 8.83
CA ARG A 133 15.17 14.17 9.59
C ARG A 133 15.83 15.21 8.71
N GLU A 134 16.64 14.80 7.74
CA GLU A 134 17.48 15.71 6.96
C GLU A 134 16.87 16.13 5.63
N LYS A 135 16.03 15.26 5.05
CA LYS A 135 15.43 15.49 3.71
C LYS A 135 13.91 15.61 3.74
N HIS A 136 13.27 15.39 4.91
CA HIS A 136 11.81 15.40 5.05
C HIS A 136 11.11 14.44 4.07
N VAL A 137 11.72 13.26 3.86
CA VAL A 137 11.15 12.17 3.06
C VAL A 137 10.81 11.02 4.00
N ALA A 138 9.51 10.77 4.15
CA ALA A 138 9.01 9.68 4.98
C ALA A 138 9.03 8.36 4.19
N THR A 139 9.75 7.37 4.69
CA THR A 139 9.78 6.01 4.17
C THR A 139 9.60 5.02 5.32
N VAL A 140 9.21 3.78 5.01
CA VAL A 140 9.06 2.75 6.03
C VAL A 140 10.17 1.71 5.86
N PRO A 141 10.99 1.46 6.89
CA PRO A 141 12.08 0.49 6.80
C PRO A 141 11.55 -0.93 6.64
N GLY A 142 12.32 -1.75 5.92
CA GLY A 142 11.94 -3.11 5.52
C GLY A 142 11.86 -4.12 6.65
N GLU A 143 12.48 -3.85 7.79
CA GLU A 143 12.48 -4.73 8.96
C GLU A 143 11.06 -5.04 9.44
N GLY A 144 10.14 -4.08 9.33
CA GLY A 144 8.72 -4.29 9.64
C GLY A 144 8.00 -5.24 8.66
N PHE A 145 8.65 -5.60 7.54
CA PHE A 145 8.13 -6.49 6.50
C PHE A 145 9.01 -7.73 6.29
N GLY A 146 9.94 -8.00 7.21
CA GLY A 146 10.80 -9.18 7.18
C GLY A 146 12.06 -9.06 6.29
N THR A 147 12.39 -7.89 5.77
CA THR A 147 13.63 -7.63 5.02
C THR A 147 14.49 -6.57 5.70
N LYS A 148 15.82 -6.66 5.57
CA LYS A 148 16.74 -5.73 6.24
C LYS A 148 17.28 -4.64 5.31
N ASP A 149 17.13 -4.79 4.02
CA ASP A 149 17.81 -4.06 2.96
C ASP A 149 16.89 -3.26 2.04
N HIS A 150 15.63 -3.15 2.39
CA HIS A 150 14.61 -2.43 1.61
C HIS A 150 13.98 -1.29 2.41
N ILE A 151 13.43 -0.32 1.69
CA ILE A 151 12.50 0.67 2.25
C ILE A 151 11.21 0.68 1.44
N ARG A 152 10.08 0.89 2.09
CA ARG A 152 8.78 1.03 1.41
C ARG A 152 8.44 2.50 1.21
N ILE A 153 8.07 2.85 0.00
CA ILE A 153 7.66 4.20 -0.40
C ILE A 153 6.25 4.12 -0.99
N SER A 154 5.34 4.97 -0.52
CA SER A 154 4.02 5.14 -1.13
C SER A 154 4.10 6.11 -2.30
N TYR A 155 3.46 5.77 -3.42
CA TYR A 155 3.28 6.70 -4.53
C TYR A 155 1.82 7.20 -4.67
N ALA A 156 1.02 7.01 -3.62
CA ALA A 156 -0.35 7.53 -3.56
C ALA A 156 -0.36 9.02 -3.21
N THR A 157 0.21 9.85 -4.09
CA THR A 157 0.29 11.30 -3.95
C THR A 157 0.40 11.96 -5.32
N SER A 158 0.48 13.29 -5.39
CA SER A 158 0.63 14.01 -6.66
C SER A 158 2.02 13.81 -7.30
N VAL A 159 2.11 13.95 -8.63
CA VAL A 159 3.39 13.91 -9.37
C VAL A 159 4.38 14.92 -8.79
N ALA A 160 3.95 16.14 -8.47
CA ALA A 160 4.82 17.18 -7.91
C ALA A 160 5.42 16.78 -6.56
N GLU A 161 4.68 16.07 -5.70
CA GLU A 161 5.20 15.55 -4.43
C GLU A 161 6.19 14.40 -4.67
N LEU A 162 5.91 13.53 -5.65
CA LEU A 162 6.83 12.45 -6.03
C LEU A 162 8.15 13.02 -6.56
N ASP A 163 8.10 14.02 -7.44
CA ASP A 163 9.29 14.68 -7.98
C ASP A 163 10.13 15.30 -6.86
N ARG A 164 9.51 16.03 -5.94
CA ARG A 164 10.21 16.61 -4.79
C ARG A 164 10.84 15.52 -3.90
N GLY A 165 10.11 14.43 -3.67
CA GLY A 165 10.62 13.30 -2.90
C GLY A 165 11.82 12.62 -3.57
N LEU A 166 11.71 12.35 -4.87
CA LEU A 166 12.79 11.75 -5.67
C LEU A 166 14.04 12.63 -5.72
N GLU A 167 13.88 13.94 -5.94
CA GLU A 167 15.01 14.89 -5.95
C GLU A 167 15.75 14.90 -4.59
N ARG A 168 15.00 14.90 -3.49
CA ARG A 168 15.56 14.85 -2.15
C ARG A 168 16.29 13.53 -1.87
N MET A 169 15.74 12.42 -2.35
CA MET A 169 16.38 11.10 -2.23
C MET A 169 17.66 11.03 -3.06
N HIS A 170 17.67 11.55 -4.29
CA HIS A 170 18.89 11.69 -5.09
C HIS A 170 19.98 12.43 -4.30
N LYS A 171 19.69 13.66 -3.87
CA LYS A 171 20.63 14.48 -3.07
C LYS A 171 21.10 13.80 -1.79
N PHE A 172 20.28 12.94 -1.22
CA PHE A 172 20.63 12.18 -0.02
C PHE A 172 21.62 11.07 -0.34
N PHE A 173 21.32 10.25 -1.33
CA PHE A 173 22.14 9.09 -1.69
C PHE A 173 23.47 9.49 -2.38
N ASP A 174 23.47 10.59 -3.12
CA ASP A 174 24.70 11.15 -3.72
C ASP A 174 25.68 11.69 -2.63
N GLY A 175 25.14 12.08 -1.47
CA GLY A 175 25.95 12.58 -0.35
C GLY A 175 26.43 11.50 0.63
N LEU A 176 26.14 10.22 0.39
CA LEU A 176 26.61 9.07 1.19
C LEU A 176 27.87 8.44 0.57
#